data_52196453f2d155828ba9518e06a5dca5
#
_entry.id   52196453f2d155828ba9518e06a5dca5
#
_cell.length_a   1.000
_cell.length_b   1.000
_cell.length_c   1.000
_cell.angle_alpha   90.00
_cell.angle_beta   90.00
_cell.angle_gamma   90.00
#
_symmetry.space_group_name_H-M   'P 1'
#
loop_
_entity.id
_entity.type
_entity.pdbx_description
1 polymer ?
#
loop_
_entity_poly.entity_id
_entity_poly.type
_entity_poly.pdbx_seq_one_letter_code
_entity_poly.pdbx_strand_id
1 'polypeptide(L)'
;MHADAADPVDPTEPVEPGGAARVRLLTRVGCHLCDEARTVVAAVCAETGETFEEVDVDTDPELRRRFTDEVPVTFVDGVQHAYWRVDPARLRTALARPRA
;
A
#
# COMPACT_ATOMS: atom_id res chain seq x y z
N MET A 1 -21.82 -13.41 -7.61
CA MET A 1 -21.64 -14.00 -7.11
C MET A 1 -21.35 -14.32 -6.88
N HIS A 2 -21.27 -13.86 -7.16
CA HIS A 2 -20.93 -14.49 -6.73
C HIS A 2 -20.70 -14.37 -6.27
N ALA A 3 -20.51 -13.79 -6.37
CA ALA A 3 -20.33 -14.12 -5.79
C ALA A 3 -20.12 -14.11 -5.45
N ASP A 4 -19.98 -13.90 -5.42
CA ASP A 4 -19.71 -14.31 -4.96
C ASP A 4 -19.28 -14.19 -4.69
N ALA A 5 -19.14 -13.84 -4.79
CA ALA A 5 -18.70 -14.04 -4.38
C ALA A 5 -18.18 -13.92 -4.13
N ALA A 6 -17.96 -13.73 -4.22
CA ALA A 6 -17.44 -13.86 -3.98
C ALA A 6 -16.86 -13.76 -3.84
N ASP A 7 -16.66 -13.63 -3.80
CA ASP A 7 -16.06 -13.76 -3.71
C ASP A 7 -15.36 -13.62 -3.61
N PRO A 8 -15.08 -13.51 -3.59
CA PRO A 8 -14.35 -13.58 -3.54
C PRO A 8 -13.61 -13.42 -3.52
N VAL A 9 -13.23 -13.13 -3.46
CA VAL A 9 -12.60 -13.28 -3.50
C VAL A 9 -11.85 -13.17 -3.42
N ASP A 10 -11.55 -13.01 -3.38
CA ASP A 10 -10.80 -13.24 -3.30
C ASP A 10 -10.11 -12.75 -2.92
N PRO A 11 -9.74 -12.67 -2.75
CA PRO A 11 -9.03 -12.23 -2.39
C PRO A 11 -8.11 -11.99 -2.62
N THR A 12 -7.90 -12.08 -2.97
CA THR A 12 -7.25 -12.00 -3.35
C THR A 12 -7.14 -11.54 -4.11
N GLU A 13 -7.62 -11.44 -4.31
CA GLU A 13 -7.70 -10.97 -4.95
C GLU A 13 -7.67 -9.98 -5.04
N PRO A 14 -7.46 -9.87 -5.29
CA PRO A 14 -7.39 -8.84 -5.25
C PRO A 14 -8.02 -7.92 -5.30
N VAL A 15 -8.27 -7.78 -5.02
CA VAL A 15 -8.80 -7.12 -5.06
C VAL A 15 -9.20 -6.22 -5.52
N GLU A 16 -9.60 -5.90 -5.66
CA GLU A 16 -9.97 -5.15 -5.94
C GLU A 16 -10.57 -4.38 -6.18
N PRO A 17 -10.72 -4.58 -6.17
CA PRO A 17 -11.11 -3.45 -6.86
C PRO A 17 -11.88 -2.32 -6.36
N GLY A 18 -12.99 -1.89 -6.75
CA GLY A 18 -13.74 -0.72 -6.47
C GLY A 18 -13.46 -0.06 -5.16
N GLY A 19 -13.48 -0.76 -4.12
CA GLY A 19 -13.15 -0.25 -2.83
C GLY A 19 -11.69 -0.37 -2.44
N ALA A 20 -10.88 -0.85 -3.36
CA ALA A 20 -9.47 -1.10 -3.04
C ALA A 20 -8.74 0.21 -2.76
N ALA A 21 -7.86 0.18 -1.79
CA ALA A 21 -7.03 1.32 -1.47
C ALA A 21 -6.08 1.61 -2.63
N ARG A 22 -5.89 2.89 -2.91
CA ARG A 22 -4.92 3.30 -3.93
C ARG A 22 -3.49 3.14 -3.45
N VAL A 23 -3.29 3.26 -2.14
CA VAL A 23 -1.96 3.21 -1.54
C VAL A 23 -1.76 1.87 -0.87
N ARG A 24 -0.65 1.22 -1.18
CA ARG A 24 -0.26 -0.02 -0.52
C ARG A 24 1.12 0.19 0.08
N LEU A 25 1.26 -0.11 1.36
CA LEU A 25 2.50 0.06 2.09
C LEU A 25 3.01 -1.30 2.52
N LEU A 26 4.19 -1.67 2.02
CA LEU A 26 4.83 -2.93 2.41
C LEU A 26 5.75 -2.66 3.58
N THR A 27 5.60 -3.41 4.64
CA THR A 27 6.33 -3.19 5.88
C THR A 27 6.87 -4.49 6.44
N ARG A 28 7.60 -4.37 7.54
CA ARG A 28 8.11 -5.52 8.29
C ARG A 28 8.01 -5.18 9.77
N VAL A 29 7.74 -6.17 10.59
CA VAL A 29 7.67 -5.98 12.05
C VAL A 29 9.04 -5.55 12.57
N GLY A 30 9.04 -4.58 13.48
CA GLY A 30 10.27 -4.09 14.10
C GLY A 30 11.07 -3.12 13.27
N CYS A 31 10.48 -2.56 12.23
CA CYS A 31 11.14 -1.66 11.30
C CYS A 31 10.80 -0.20 11.65
N HIS A 32 11.80 0.58 12.07
CA HIS A 32 11.59 1.99 12.43
C HIS A 32 11.16 2.82 11.25
N LEU A 33 11.78 2.62 10.09
CA LEU A 33 11.41 3.37 8.89
C LEU A 33 9.99 3.03 8.45
N CYS A 34 9.56 1.79 8.70
CA CYS A 34 8.18 1.39 8.41
C CYS A 34 7.19 2.17 9.29
N ASP A 35 7.55 2.38 10.56
CA ASP A 35 6.70 3.15 11.46
C ASP A 35 6.58 4.60 11.00
N GLU A 36 7.69 5.19 10.57
CA GLU A 36 7.68 6.55 10.04
C GLU A 36 6.84 6.64 8.77
N ALA A 37 7.03 5.69 7.87
CA ALA A 37 6.28 5.67 6.61
C ALA A 37 4.78 5.54 6.87
N ARG A 38 4.42 4.67 7.81
CA ARG A 38 3.00 4.48 8.18
C ARG A 38 2.39 5.79 8.65
N THR A 39 3.11 6.54 9.48
CA THR A 39 2.63 7.81 9.98
C THR A 39 2.39 8.80 8.84
N VAL A 40 3.34 8.92 7.92
CA VAL A 40 3.23 9.84 6.79
C VAL A 40 2.08 9.41 5.88
N VAL A 41 2.01 8.14 5.53
CA VAL A 41 0.97 7.63 4.63
C VAL A 41 -0.40 7.82 5.24
N ALA A 42 -0.56 7.53 6.54
CA ALA A 42 -1.85 7.70 7.20
C ALA A 42 -2.29 9.16 7.20
N ALA A 43 -1.36 10.08 7.46
CA ALA A 43 -1.67 11.50 7.50
C ALA A 43 -2.09 12.01 6.12
N VAL A 44 -1.36 11.65 5.08
CA VAL A 44 -1.67 12.11 3.72
C VAL A 44 -2.98 11.50 3.25
N CYS A 45 -3.22 10.23 3.54
CA CYS A 45 -4.47 9.59 3.14
C CYS A 45 -5.66 10.25 3.85
N ALA A 46 -5.51 10.60 5.13
CA ALA A 46 -6.57 11.29 5.86
C ALA A 46 -6.88 12.65 5.24
N GLU A 47 -5.85 13.40 4.82
CA GLU A 47 -6.01 14.70 4.18
C GLU A 47 -6.73 14.59 2.84
N THR A 48 -6.44 13.56 2.09
CA THR A 48 -6.88 13.45 0.70
C THR A 48 -8.14 12.60 0.54
N GLY A 49 -8.64 12.03 1.63
CA GLY A 49 -9.81 11.16 1.57
C GLY A 49 -9.51 9.78 1.02
N GLU A 50 -8.24 9.40 0.98
CA GLU A 50 -7.84 8.08 0.51
C GLU A 50 -7.66 7.11 1.67
N THR A 51 -7.57 5.84 1.33
CA THR A 51 -7.24 4.80 2.30
C THR A 51 -5.95 4.12 1.87
N PHE A 52 -5.33 3.40 2.80
CA PHE A 52 -4.17 2.60 2.43
C PHE A 52 -4.29 1.22 3.07
N GLU A 53 -3.61 0.27 2.45
CA GLU A 53 -3.52 -1.07 3.01
C GLU A 53 -2.06 -1.35 3.32
N GLU A 54 -1.82 -1.99 4.46
CA GLU A 54 -0.47 -2.33 4.88
C GLU A 54 -0.29 -3.84 4.76
N VAL A 55 0.83 -4.25 4.18
CA VAL A 55 1.14 -5.67 3.99
C VAL A 55 2.49 -5.96 4.60
N ASP A 56 2.55 -6.93 5.51
CA ASP A 56 3.80 -7.39 6.10
C ASP A 56 4.47 -8.32 5.09
N VAL A 57 5.65 -7.94 4.59
CA VAL A 57 6.33 -8.72 3.56
C VAL A 57 6.70 -10.12 4.05
N ASP A 58 6.82 -10.32 5.36
CA ASP A 58 7.18 -11.63 5.89
C ASP A 58 6.03 -12.63 5.83
N THR A 59 4.81 -12.17 5.52
CA THR A 59 3.67 -13.08 5.35
C THR A 59 3.58 -13.65 3.95
N ASP A 60 4.41 -13.16 3.03
CA ASP A 60 4.39 -13.61 1.64
C ASP A 60 5.84 -13.85 1.19
N PRO A 61 6.23 -15.12 0.96
CA PRO A 61 7.62 -15.41 0.58
C PRO A 61 8.08 -14.69 -0.68
N GLU A 62 7.18 -14.45 -1.62
CA GLU A 62 7.53 -13.73 -2.84
C GLU A 62 7.88 -12.28 -2.53
N LEU A 63 7.05 -11.61 -1.72
CA LEU A 63 7.32 -10.23 -1.35
C LEU A 63 8.58 -10.11 -0.51
N ARG A 64 8.78 -11.05 0.42
CA ARG A 64 9.99 -11.03 1.25
C ARG A 64 11.22 -11.14 0.38
N ARG A 65 11.21 -12.03 -0.61
CA ARG A 65 12.36 -12.22 -1.47
C ARG A 65 12.66 -10.97 -2.30
N ARG A 66 11.62 -10.28 -2.77
CA ARG A 66 11.78 -9.13 -3.64
C ARG A 66 12.12 -7.84 -2.90
N PHE A 67 11.60 -7.69 -1.68
CA PHE A 67 11.64 -6.40 -1.00
C PHE A 67 12.29 -6.44 0.37
N THR A 68 13.03 -7.50 0.69
CA THR A 68 13.53 -7.69 2.05
C THR A 68 14.41 -6.54 2.54
N ASP A 69 15.17 -5.92 1.63
CA ASP A 69 16.07 -4.83 1.98
C ASP A 69 15.51 -3.45 1.63
N GLU A 70 14.31 -3.39 1.09
CA GLU A 70 13.73 -2.15 0.58
C GLU A 70 12.54 -1.66 1.37
N VAL A 71 12.11 -2.40 2.38
CA VAL A 71 10.96 -1.97 3.18
C VAL A 71 11.33 -0.72 3.98
N PRO A 72 10.41 0.21 4.16
CA PRO A 72 9.05 0.20 3.62
C PRO A 72 9.00 0.55 2.14
N VAL A 73 8.07 -0.06 1.41
CA VAL A 73 7.85 0.26 0.00
C VAL A 73 6.43 0.76 -0.15
N THR A 74 6.27 1.89 -0.82
CA THR A 74 4.95 2.48 -1.03
C THR A 74 4.58 2.37 -2.50
N PHE A 75 3.37 1.85 -2.76
CA PHE A 75 2.80 1.77 -4.10
C PHE A 75 1.59 2.69 -4.17
N VAL A 76 1.43 3.36 -5.30
CA VAL A 76 0.23 4.15 -5.59
C VAL A 76 -0.33 3.63 -6.91
N ASP A 77 -1.59 3.19 -6.88
CA ASP A 77 -2.28 2.64 -8.05
C ASP A 77 -1.47 1.53 -8.72
N GLY A 78 -0.81 0.70 -7.91
CA GLY A 78 -0.06 -0.46 -8.41
C GLY A 78 1.34 -0.15 -8.89
N VAL A 79 1.77 1.11 -8.85
CA VAL A 79 3.09 1.52 -9.31
C VAL A 79 3.95 1.90 -8.11
N GLN A 80 5.18 1.41 -8.08
CA GLN A 80 6.09 1.73 -6.98
C GLN A 80 6.33 3.22 -6.95
N HIS A 81 6.04 3.84 -5.81
CA HIS A 81 6.13 5.28 -5.62
C HIS A 81 7.40 5.66 -4.87
N ALA A 82 7.73 4.92 -3.83
CA ALA A 82 8.87 5.23 -2.98
C ALA A 82 9.29 3.99 -2.21
N TYR A 83 10.55 3.98 -1.79
CA TYR A 83 11.00 2.99 -0.81
C TYR A 83 11.77 3.73 0.27
N TRP A 84 11.82 3.13 1.46
CA TRP A 84 12.42 3.65 2.70
C TRP A 84 11.63 4.86 3.21
N ARG A 85 11.88 6.06 2.73
CA ARG A 85 11.22 7.25 3.23
C ARG A 85 10.14 7.70 2.28
N VAL A 86 9.05 8.20 2.85
CA VAL A 86 7.92 8.70 2.07
C VAL A 86 7.89 10.22 2.22
N ASP A 87 8.00 10.91 1.11
CA ASP A 87 7.88 12.37 1.07
C ASP A 87 6.40 12.71 0.99
N PRO A 88 5.83 13.36 2.00
CA PRO A 88 4.39 13.64 1.99
C PRO A 88 3.95 14.50 0.82
N ALA A 89 4.76 15.47 0.39
CA ALA A 89 4.38 16.30 -0.75
C ALA A 89 4.30 15.51 -2.05
N ARG A 90 5.26 14.62 -2.27
CA ARG A 90 5.23 13.76 -3.44
C ARG A 90 4.04 12.81 -3.41
N LEU A 91 3.72 12.28 -2.26
CA LEU A 91 2.57 11.39 -2.13
C LEU A 91 1.27 12.14 -2.41
N ARG A 92 1.13 13.37 -1.88
CA ARG A 92 -0.05 14.19 -2.18
C ARG A 92 -0.19 14.44 -3.68
N THR A 93 0.93 14.74 -4.33
CA THR A 93 0.93 14.97 -5.78
C THR A 93 0.48 13.72 -6.54
N ALA A 94 0.98 12.56 -6.14
CA ALA A 94 0.59 11.31 -6.79
C ALA A 94 -0.91 11.04 -6.61
N LEU A 95 -1.45 11.33 -5.43
CA LEU A 95 -2.86 11.08 -5.13
C LEU A 95 -3.78 12.16 -5.72
N ALA A 96 -3.23 13.30 -6.12
CA ALA A 96 -4.03 14.33 -6.78
C ALA A 96 -4.38 13.94 -8.22
N ARG A 97 -3.66 12.97 -8.79
CA ARG A 97 -3.97 12.47 -10.11
C ARG A 97 -5.19 11.55 -10.04
N PRO A 98 -5.97 11.47 -11.12
CA PRO A 98 -7.07 10.49 -11.15
C PRO A 98 -6.54 9.08 -10.99
N ARG A 99 -7.37 8.21 -10.43
CA ARG A 99 -7.02 6.81 -10.28
C ARG A 99 -6.77 6.23 -11.68
N ALA A 100 -5.67 5.51 -11.78
CA ALA A 100 -5.27 4.91 -13.05
C ALA A 100 -6.14 3.70 -13.40
#